data_5c43a27254a36fe442db30a75bb2825c
#
_entry.id   5c43a27254a36fe442db30a75bb2825c
#
_cell.length_a   1.000
_cell.length_b   1.000
_cell.length_c   1.000
_cell.angle_alpha   90.00
_cell.angle_beta   90.00
_cell.angle_gamma   90.00
#
_symmetry.space_group_name_H-M   'P 1'
#
loop_
_entity.id
_entity.type
_entity.pdbx_description
1 polymer ?
#
loop_
_entity_poly.entity_id
_entity_poly.type
_entity_poly.pdbx_seq_one_letter_code
_entity_poly.pdbx_strand_id
1 'polypeptide(L)'
;MPPPEIDIFQARLGSVTAPAGCGKTQLIADALSQHTANKPVLVLTHTNAGVTALRARLQRGGVPSSAYRVSTIDGFAMRLAAKFPLRAGLNARVLELANPNADYPAIRGAVQRLLQAGHIGDPIASTYSRLLVDEYQDCNTAQHAIVCSIAQTLPTCILGDPMQAIFGFRDPLVHWEQEAQSAFPPIGALQTPWRWRLAGMDALGAWLLQARASLQAGHPVDLRGAPEGVQWVQLTQGMEVQQRLMAARTEAPNRDGRVLVIGDSMNANGRHQLTMQTPGATSVEAVDLRDLVNFARQFDLASPNALRQLAEFAASTMTGVGAASLLARVETIRGGRARTPATPAEAAAVAFMVAPSHATSIDLLQSLADQHGARVYRPEVLHCCISALRKR
;
A
#
# COMPACT_ATOMS: atom_id res chain seq x y z
N MET A 1 22.07 17.30 -12.20
CA MET A 1 21.67 15.95 -12.69
C MET A 1 21.92 15.90 -14.19
N PRO A 2 22.27 14.76 -14.78
CA PRO A 2 22.32 14.64 -16.23
C PRO A 2 20.93 14.94 -16.82
N PRO A 3 20.85 15.38 -18.09
CA PRO A 3 19.58 15.61 -18.77
C PRO A 3 18.75 14.32 -18.75
N PRO A 4 17.40 14.41 -18.75
CA PRO A 4 16.53 13.24 -18.75
C PRO A 4 16.86 12.35 -19.98
N GLU A 5 16.97 11.04 -19.75
CA GLU A 5 17.27 10.07 -20.80
C GLU A 5 16.20 10.06 -21.91
N ILE A 6 14.98 10.54 -21.61
CA ILE A 6 13.82 10.54 -22.51
C ILE A 6 13.04 11.83 -22.31
N ASP A 7 12.72 12.53 -23.41
CA ASP A 7 11.77 13.65 -23.38
C ASP A 7 10.33 13.14 -23.54
N ILE A 8 9.62 13.00 -22.42
CA ILE A 8 8.22 12.54 -22.43
C ILE A 8 7.22 13.57 -22.95
N PHE A 9 7.67 14.79 -23.24
CA PHE A 9 6.82 15.84 -23.82
C PHE A 9 6.96 15.96 -25.34
N GLN A 10 7.95 15.34 -25.94
CA GLN A 10 8.18 15.43 -27.39
C GLN A 10 7.08 14.70 -28.18
N ALA A 11 6.66 13.53 -27.74
CA ALA A 11 5.65 12.75 -28.45
C ALA A 11 4.23 13.23 -28.15
N ARG A 12 3.35 13.18 -29.17
CA ARG A 12 1.90 13.36 -28.97
C ARG A 12 1.31 12.21 -28.18
N LEU A 13 1.63 10.97 -28.54
CA LEU A 13 1.27 9.74 -27.83
C LEU A 13 2.54 8.93 -27.63
N GLY A 14 2.77 8.47 -26.41
CA GLY A 14 3.96 7.69 -26.12
C GLY A 14 3.86 6.84 -24.87
N SER A 15 4.67 5.78 -24.81
CA SER A 15 4.86 4.96 -23.62
C SER A 15 6.33 4.87 -23.24
N VAL A 16 6.60 4.89 -21.94
CA VAL A 16 7.94 4.65 -21.37
C VAL A 16 7.90 3.43 -20.48
N THR A 17 8.72 2.43 -20.80
CA THR A 17 8.95 1.31 -19.89
C THR A 17 10.00 1.70 -18.86
N ALA A 18 9.65 1.62 -17.58
CA ALA A 18 10.49 2.10 -16.50
C ALA A 18 10.59 1.06 -15.37
N PRO A 19 11.62 0.18 -15.40
CA PRO A 19 11.84 -0.79 -14.33
C PRO A 19 11.91 -0.13 -12.94
N ALA A 20 11.63 -0.92 -11.89
CA ALA A 20 11.73 -0.43 -10.52
C ALA A 20 13.09 0.23 -10.25
N GLY A 21 13.07 1.39 -9.62
CA GLY A 21 14.29 2.11 -9.24
C GLY A 21 15.03 2.81 -10.39
N CYS A 22 14.52 2.76 -11.62
CA CYS A 22 15.15 3.42 -12.79
C CYS A 22 14.72 4.88 -12.97
N GLY A 23 14.05 5.50 -12.01
CA GLY A 23 13.83 6.95 -12.03
C GLY A 23 12.52 7.43 -12.67
N LYS A 24 11.50 6.56 -12.87
CA LYS A 24 10.19 6.92 -13.44
C LYS A 24 9.59 8.20 -12.84
N THR A 25 9.45 8.26 -11.52
CA THR A 25 8.89 9.43 -10.83
C THR A 25 9.78 10.67 -10.95
N GLN A 26 11.10 10.49 -11.07
CA GLN A 26 12.03 11.60 -11.31
C GLN A 26 11.86 12.15 -12.73
N LEU A 27 11.72 11.28 -13.73
CA LEU A 27 11.47 11.68 -15.12
C LEU A 27 10.19 12.55 -15.23
N ILE A 28 9.12 12.18 -14.50
CA ILE A 28 7.90 13.00 -14.42
C ILE A 28 8.20 14.36 -13.75
N ALA A 29 8.96 14.37 -12.66
CA ALA A 29 9.29 15.60 -11.95
C ALA A 29 10.16 16.54 -12.82
N ASP A 30 11.14 16.00 -13.51
CA ASP A 30 12.03 16.78 -14.41
C ASP A 30 11.24 17.38 -15.57
N ALA A 31 10.36 16.61 -16.20
CA ALA A 31 9.50 17.11 -17.26
C ALA A 31 8.55 18.22 -16.78
N LEU A 32 7.96 18.05 -15.59
CA LEU A 32 7.07 19.06 -15.01
C LEU A 32 7.80 20.32 -14.56
N SER A 33 9.07 20.21 -14.14
CA SER A 33 9.88 21.37 -13.76
C SER A 33 10.23 22.26 -14.97
N GLN A 34 10.30 21.65 -16.15
CA GLN A 34 10.56 22.33 -17.42
C GLN A 34 9.28 22.80 -18.12
N HIS A 35 8.11 22.52 -17.54
CA HIS A 35 6.83 22.86 -18.13
C HIS A 35 6.55 24.37 -18.07
N THR A 36 6.49 25.03 -19.24
CA THR A 36 6.32 26.48 -19.36
C THR A 36 4.93 26.90 -19.84
N ALA A 37 4.04 25.94 -20.16
CA ALA A 37 2.70 26.27 -20.63
C ALA A 37 1.82 26.81 -19.50
N ASN A 38 0.89 27.72 -19.87
CA ASN A 38 -0.04 28.35 -18.92
C ASN A 38 -1.07 27.39 -18.30
N LYS A 39 -1.24 26.19 -18.87
CA LYS A 39 -2.17 25.17 -18.39
C LYS A 39 -1.41 24.04 -17.68
N PRO A 40 -1.91 23.54 -16.54
CA PRO A 40 -1.25 22.45 -15.86
C PRO A 40 -1.27 21.16 -16.68
N VAL A 41 -0.29 20.30 -16.42
CA VAL A 41 -0.30 18.90 -16.87
C VAL A 41 -1.21 18.09 -15.94
N LEU A 42 -2.12 17.30 -16.53
CA LEU A 42 -2.88 16.31 -15.78
C LEU A 42 -2.00 15.06 -15.55
N VAL A 43 -1.78 14.70 -14.30
CA VAL A 43 -1.01 13.51 -13.94
C VAL A 43 -1.93 12.52 -13.23
N LEU A 44 -2.13 11.37 -13.83
CA LEU A 44 -2.98 10.31 -13.30
C LEU A 44 -2.13 9.13 -12.82
N THR A 45 -2.61 8.44 -11.80
CA THR A 45 -2.00 7.19 -11.30
C THR A 45 -3.11 6.24 -10.85
N HIS A 46 -2.74 4.99 -10.50
CA HIS A 46 -3.73 3.98 -10.13
C HIS A 46 -4.24 4.14 -8.67
N THR A 47 -3.39 4.51 -7.72
CA THR A 47 -3.71 4.47 -6.28
C THR A 47 -3.60 5.82 -5.58
N ASN A 48 -4.33 5.99 -4.46
CA ASN A 48 -4.18 7.16 -3.59
C ASN A 48 -2.78 7.25 -2.96
N ALA A 49 -2.15 6.12 -2.66
CA ALA A 49 -0.75 6.08 -2.20
C ALA A 49 0.19 6.63 -3.27
N GLY A 50 -0.02 6.26 -4.55
CA GLY A 50 0.70 6.81 -5.70
C GLY A 50 0.54 8.33 -5.81
N VAL A 51 -0.69 8.84 -5.66
CA VAL A 51 -0.96 10.30 -5.63
C VAL A 51 -0.15 11.00 -4.54
N THR A 52 -0.14 10.44 -3.32
CA THR A 52 0.59 11.02 -2.19
C THR A 52 2.10 10.99 -2.41
N ALA A 53 2.63 9.86 -2.85
CA ALA A 53 4.06 9.69 -3.13
C ALA A 53 4.54 10.63 -4.25
N LEU A 54 3.75 10.74 -5.33
CA LEU A 54 4.07 11.62 -6.45
C LEU A 54 4.04 13.10 -6.04
N ARG A 55 3.01 13.53 -5.31
CA ARG A 55 2.94 14.91 -4.78
C ARG A 55 4.13 15.24 -3.89
N ALA A 56 4.49 14.36 -2.95
CA ALA A 56 5.64 14.54 -2.09
C ALA A 56 6.96 14.62 -2.89
N ARG A 57 7.08 13.86 -3.97
CA ARG A 57 8.25 13.90 -4.86
C ARG A 57 8.33 15.22 -5.63
N LEU A 58 7.21 15.67 -6.20
CA LEU A 58 7.14 16.94 -6.95
C LEU A 58 7.44 18.13 -6.04
N GLN A 59 6.91 18.15 -4.82
CA GLN A 59 7.21 19.19 -3.83
C GLN A 59 8.70 19.22 -3.47
N ARG A 60 9.31 18.06 -3.19
CA ARG A 60 10.74 17.97 -2.91
C ARG A 60 11.61 18.39 -4.10
N GLY A 61 11.12 18.16 -5.32
CA GLY A 61 11.77 18.60 -6.56
C GLY A 61 11.56 20.09 -6.89
N GLY A 62 10.82 20.83 -6.05
CA GLY A 62 10.55 22.27 -6.27
C GLY A 62 9.60 22.54 -7.44
N VAL A 63 8.85 21.54 -7.91
CA VAL A 63 7.91 21.72 -9.03
C VAL A 63 6.72 22.59 -8.57
N PRO A 64 6.42 23.73 -9.25
CA PRO A 64 5.31 24.59 -8.87
C PRO A 64 3.97 23.84 -8.91
N SER A 65 3.14 24.03 -7.88
CA SER A 65 1.81 23.41 -7.83
C SER A 65 0.85 23.87 -8.94
N SER A 66 1.14 24.97 -9.59
CA SER A 66 0.44 25.45 -10.79
C SER A 66 0.73 24.61 -12.03
N ALA A 67 1.90 23.95 -12.12
CA ALA A 67 2.32 23.19 -13.29
C ALA A 67 1.59 21.85 -13.46
N TYR A 68 0.96 21.32 -12.41
CA TYR A 68 0.35 20.00 -12.45
C TYR A 68 -0.96 19.87 -11.66
N ARG A 69 -1.73 18.82 -11.99
CA ARG A 69 -2.87 18.33 -11.21
C ARG A 69 -2.75 16.82 -11.09
N VAL A 70 -2.52 16.29 -9.87
CA VAL A 70 -2.38 14.86 -9.60
C VAL A 70 -3.68 14.28 -9.06
N SER A 71 -4.11 13.15 -9.62
CA SER A 71 -5.26 12.37 -9.17
C SER A 71 -5.09 10.89 -9.47
N THR A 72 -5.94 10.05 -8.87
CA THR A 72 -6.18 8.70 -9.42
C THR A 72 -7.06 8.79 -10.67
N ILE A 73 -6.97 7.77 -11.55
CA ILE A 73 -7.84 7.68 -12.73
C ILE A 73 -9.31 7.68 -12.31
N ASP A 74 -9.67 6.86 -11.32
CA ASP A 74 -11.04 6.80 -10.80
C ASP A 74 -11.47 8.11 -10.13
N GLY A 75 -10.59 8.75 -9.37
CA GLY A 75 -10.86 10.05 -8.76
C GLY A 75 -11.07 11.17 -9.80
N PHE A 76 -10.37 11.10 -10.94
CA PHE A 76 -10.61 12.00 -12.07
C PHE A 76 -11.95 11.68 -12.73
N ALA A 77 -12.26 10.40 -12.96
CA ALA A 77 -13.54 9.97 -13.51
C ALA A 77 -14.72 10.42 -12.64
N MET A 78 -14.64 10.22 -11.32
CA MET A 78 -15.66 10.70 -10.38
C MET A 78 -15.90 12.22 -10.48
N ARG A 79 -14.82 13.01 -10.59
CA ARG A 79 -14.94 14.47 -10.75
C ARG A 79 -15.61 14.87 -12.06
N LEU A 80 -15.29 14.17 -13.16
CA LEU A 80 -15.98 14.41 -14.44
C LEU A 80 -17.48 14.06 -14.36
N ALA A 81 -17.80 12.89 -13.79
CA ALA A 81 -19.18 12.48 -13.59
C ALA A 81 -19.96 13.46 -12.70
N ALA A 82 -19.33 13.95 -11.63
CA ALA A 82 -19.94 14.93 -10.72
C ALA A 82 -20.16 16.31 -11.40
N LYS A 83 -19.26 16.72 -12.30
CA LYS A 83 -19.38 17.97 -13.06
C LYS A 83 -20.44 17.90 -14.15
N PHE A 84 -20.65 16.73 -14.74
CA PHE A 84 -21.54 16.55 -15.91
C PHE A 84 -22.52 15.37 -15.68
N PRO A 85 -23.27 15.35 -14.56
CA PRO A 85 -24.05 14.17 -14.16
C PRO A 85 -25.12 13.81 -15.19
N LEU A 86 -25.83 14.79 -15.75
CA LEU A 86 -26.87 14.57 -16.75
C LEU A 86 -26.28 14.04 -18.08
N ARG A 87 -25.14 14.58 -18.52
CA ARG A 87 -24.48 14.10 -19.75
C ARG A 87 -23.83 12.73 -19.58
N ALA A 88 -23.33 12.45 -18.37
CA ALA A 88 -22.80 11.13 -18.05
C ALA A 88 -23.90 10.06 -17.91
N GLY A 89 -25.18 10.48 -17.77
CA GLY A 89 -26.29 9.58 -17.54
C GLY A 89 -26.14 8.78 -16.24
N LEU A 90 -25.54 9.41 -15.20
CA LEU A 90 -25.23 8.76 -13.93
C LEU A 90 -26.12 9.33 -12.82
N ASN A 91 -26.69 8.44 -11.99
CA ASN A 91 -27.36 8.86 -10.76
C ASN A 91 -26.30 9.37 -9.79
N ALA A 92 -26.49 10.58 -9.24
CA ALA A 92 -25.55 11.20 -8.32
C ALA A 92 -25.24 10.35 -7.07
N ARG A 93 -26.16 9.52 -6.61
CA ARG A 93 -25.97 8.61 -5.46
C ARG A 93 -24.86 7.58 -5.70
N VAL A 94 -24.58 7.23 -6.94
CA VAL A 94 -23.46 6.31 -7.28
C VAL A 94 -22.11 6.90 -6.87
N LEU A 95 -22.00 8.24 -6.82
CA LEU A 95 -20.79 8.93 -6.39
C LEU A 95 -20.55 8.87 -4.87
N GLU A 96 -21.54 8.44 -4.10
CA GLU A 96 -21.40 8.21 -2.65
C GLU A 96 -20.64 6.92 -2.34
N LEU A 97 -20.44 6.06 -3.36
CA LEU A 97 -19.71 4.79 -3.25
C LEU A 97 -20.26 3.86 -2.16
N ALA A 98 -21.59 3.82 -2.00
CA ALA A 98 -22.24 2.95 -1.04
C ALA A 98 -21.98 1.45 -1.32
N ASN A 99 -21.82 1.09 -2.60
CA ASN A 99 -21.38 -0.22 -3.06
C ASN A 99 -20.19 -0.09 -4.03
N PRO A 100 -18.94 0.03 -3.54
CA PRO A 100 -17.77 0.27 -4.38
C PRO A 100 -17.59 -0.73 -5.53
N ASN A 101 -18.01 -2.00 -5.34
CA ASN A 101 -17.87 -3.04 -6.37
C ASN A 101 -18.79 -2.80 -7.57
N ALA A 102 -19.95 -2.17 -7.39
CA ALA A 102 -20.87 -1.81 -8.46
C ALA A 102 -20.67 -0.37 -8.93
N ASP A 103 -20.36 0.54 -8.01
CA ASP A 103 -20.33 1.98 -8.26
C ASP A 103 -19.13 2.40 -9.10
N TYR A 104 -17.92 1.86 -8.84
CA TYR A 104 -16.75 2.16 -9.67
C TYR A 104 -16.91 1.73 -11.13
N PRO A 105 -17.37 0.51 -11.47
CA PRO A 105 -17.67 0.15 -12.86
C PRO A 105 -18.71 1.05 -13.51
N ALA A 106 -19.78 1.42 -12.80
CA ALA A 106 -20.81 2.33 -13.30
C ALA A 106 -20.25 3.74 -13.62
N ILE A 107 -19.41 4.28 -12.73
CA ILE A 107 -18.73 5.59 -12.92
C ILE A 107 -17.81 5.52 -14.13
N ARG A 108 -16.95 4.50 -14.24
CA ARG A 108 -16.02 4.32 -15.37
C ARG A 108 -16.76 4.24 -16.68
N GLY A 109 -17.82 3.42 -16.77
CA GLY A 109 -18.64 3.30 -17.98
C GLY A 109 -19.36 4.60 -18.36
N ALA A 110 -19.89 5.32 -17.38
CA ALA A 110 -20.55 6.61 -17.61
C ALA A 110 -19.56 7.66 -18.14
N VAL A 111 -18.37 7.75 -17.55
CA VAL A 111 -17.32 8.69 -17.97
C VAL A 111 -16.74 8.32 -19.32
N GLN A 112 -16.57 7.04 -19.61
CA GLN A 112 -16.15 6.60 -20.94
C GLN A 112 -17.14 7.06 -22.02
N ARG A 113 -18.45 6.86 -21.84
CA ARG A 113 -19.49 7.36 -22.75
C ARG A 113 -19.46 8.88 -22.89
N LEU A 114 -19.30 9.61 -21.75
CA LEU A 114 -19.21 11.06 -21.74
C LEU A 114 -18.02 11.59 -22.56
N LEU A 115 -16.86 10.94 -22.44
CA LEU A 115 -15.65 11.28 -23.21
C LEU A 115 -15.81 10.96 -24.69
N GLN A 116 -16.35 9.77 -25.02
CA GLN A 116 -16.59 9.33 -26.41
C GLN A 116 -17.61 10.20 -27.14
N ALA A 117 -18.57 10.79 -26.43
CA ALA A 117 -19.54 11.72 -27.02
C ALA A 117 -18.89 13.05 -27.49
N GLY A 118 -17.61 13.31 -27.17
CA GLY A 118 -16.84 14.45 -27.64
C GLY A 118 -17.19 15.81 -26.99
N HIS A 119 -18.29 15.90 -26.24
CA HIS A 119 -18.80 17.18 -25.72
C HIS A 119 -17.96 17.83 -24.62
N ILE A 120 -16.98 17.11 -24.05
CA ILE A 120 -16.10 17.61 -23.00
C ILE A 120 -14.63 17.73 -23.42
N GLY A 121 -14.36 17.52 -24.71
CA GLY A 121 -13.00 17.70 -25.28
C GLY A 121 -12.49 19.13 -25.07
N ASP A 122 -13.26 20.14 -25.48
CA ASP A 122 -12.88 21.55 -25.31
C ASP A 122 -12.68 21.95 -23.84
N PRO A 123 -13.55 21.62 -22.88
CA PRO A 123 -13.29 21.79 -21.44
C PRO A 123 -11.99 21.15 -20.97
N ILE A 124 -11.67 19.94 -21.41
CA ILE A 124 -10.42 19.26 -21.06
C ILE A 124 -9.21 19.98 -21.67
N ALA A 125 -9.25 20.29 -22.96
CA ALA A 125 -8.18 21.01 -23.67
C ALA A 125 -7.98 22.43 -23.15
N SER A 126 -9.04 23.11 -22.66
CA SER A 126 -8.91 24.43 -22.03
C SER A 126 -8.30 24.36 -20.65
N THR A 127 -8.48 23.24 -19.94
CA THR A 127 -8.03 23.08 -18.55
C THR A 127 -6.61 22.54 -18.45
N TYR A 128 -6.23 21.60 -19.32
CA TYR A 128 -4.95 20.89 -19.25
C TYR A 128 -4.16 21.02 -20.56
N SER A 129 -2.84 21.05 -20.41
CA SER A 129 -1.92 21.08 -21.56
C SER A 129 -1.60 19.68 -22.08
N ARG A 130 -1.57 18.68 -21.19
CA ARG A 130 -1.06 17.35 -21.47
C ARG A 130 -1.57 16.36 -20.42
N LEU A 131 -1.54 15.05 -20.73
CA LEU A 131 -1.79 13.95 -19.81
C LEU A 131 -0.51 13.13 -19.62
N LEU A 132 -0.15 12.87 -18.37
CA LEU A 132 0.81 11.84 -17.96
C LEU A 132 0.07 10.78 -17.13
N VAL A 133 0.37 9.49 -17.34
CA VAL A 133 -0.19 8.43 -16.51
C VAL A 133 0.93 7.58 -15.95
N ASP A 134 1.04 7.57 -14.62
CA ASP A 134 2.02 6.76 -13.88
C ASP A 134 1.42 5.44 -13.42
N GLU A 135 2.26 4.40 -13.27
CA GLU A 135 1.86 3.02 -12.91
C GLU A 135 0.80 2.43 -13.85
N TYR A 136 0.96 2.66 -15.16
CA TYR A 136 -0.05 2.29 -16.15
C TYR A 136 -0.27 0.78 -16.27
N GLN A 137 0.70 -0.05 -15.91
CA GLN A 137 0.58 -1.51 -15.90
C GLN A 137 -0.53 -2.02 -14.98
N ASP A 138 -0.95 -1.21 -13.99
CA ASP A 138 -2.03 -1.56 -13.06
C ASP A 138 -3.42 -1.11 -13.54
N CYS A 139 -3.51 -0.46 -14.71
CA CYS A 139 -4.79 -0.06 -15.28
C CYS A 139 -5.58 -1.28 -15.76
N ASN A 140 -6.87 -1.33 -15.40
CA ASN A 140 -7.79 -2.25 -16.03
C ASN A 140 -8.28 -1.72 -17.40
N THR A 141 -8.94 -2.57 -18.17
CA THR A 141 -9.43 -2.23 -19.51
C THR A 141 -10.37 -1.02 -19.53
N ALA A 142 -11.20 -0.82 -18.51
CA ALA A 142 -12.09 0.35 -18.42
C ALA A 142 -11.32 1.66 -18.15
N GLN A 143 -10.30 1.61 -17.30
CA GLN A 143 -9.40 2.74 -17.05
C GLN A 143 -8.57 3.08 -18.30
N HIS A 144 -8.06 2.06 -18.99
CA HIS A 144 -7.40 2.21 -20.29
C HIS A 144 -8.28 2.93 -21.29
N ALA A 145 -9.54 2.52 -21.44
CA ALA A 145 -10.49 3.16 -22.35
C ALA A 145 -10.74 4.65 -22.02
N ILE A 146 -10.78 5.01 -20.72
CA ILE A 146 -10.86 6.42 -20.28
C ILE A 146 -9.61 7.19 -20.71
N VAL A 147 -8.42 6.65 -20.45
CA VAL A 147 -7.14 7.30 -20.82
C VAL A 147 -7.05 7.47 -22.33
N CYS A 148 -7.38 6.45 -23.13
CA CYS A 148 -7.43 6.52 -24.59
C CYS A 148 -8.40 7.61 -25.09
N SER A 149 -9.55 7.75 -24.45
CA SER A 149 -10.51 8.79 -24.81
C SER A 149 -9.99 10.21 -24.50
N ILE A 150 -9.30 10.40 -23.38
CA ILE A 150 -8.65 11.69 -23.04
C ILE A 150 -7.50 11.97 -24.01
N ALA A 151 -6.75 10.95 -24.43
CA ALA A 151 -5.62 11.05 -25.35
C ALA A 151 -6.02 11.50 -26.76
N GLN A 152 -7.28 11.39 -27.14
CA GLN A 152 -7.79 12.01 -28.38
C GLN A 152 -7.69 13.54 -28.33
N THR A 153 -7.84 14.12 -27.14
CA THR A 153 -7.83 15.55 -26.91
C THR A 153 -6.45 16.09 -26.47
N LEU A 154 -5.77 15.37 -25.54
CA LEU A 154 -4.51 15.80 -24.97
C LEU A 154 -3.32 14.96 -25.49
N PRO A 155 -2.16 15.59 -25.76
CA PRO A 155 -0.93 14.84 -25.89
C PRO A 155 -0.70 14.02 -24.61
N THR A 156 -0.39 12.72 -24.76
CA THR A 156 -0.41 11.77 -23.66
C THR A 156 0.84 10.89 -23.63
N CYS A 157 1.49 10.77 -22.45
CA CYS A 157 2.53 9.80 -22.22
C CYS A 157 2.16 8.91 -21.03
N ILE A 158 2.24 7.60 -21.22
CA ILE A 158 2.05 6.60 -20.18
C ILE A 158 3.40 6.05 -19.72
N LEU A 159 3.53 5.82 -18.41
CA LEU A 159 4.73 5.26 -17.81
C LEU A 159 4.37 4.04 -16.97
N GLY A 160 5.11 2.96 -17.11
CA GLY A 160 4.81 1.76 -16.37
C GLY A 160 5.91 0.72 -16.43
N ASP A 161 5.72 -0.34 -15.65
CA ASP A 161 6.55 -1.52 -15.65
C ASP A 161 5.68 -2.78 -15.72
N PRO A 162 5.57 -3.45 -16.87
CA PRO A 162 4.70 -4.62 -17.02
C PRO A 162 5.06 -5.76 -16.04
N MET A 163 6.30 -5.85 -15.57
CA MET A 163 6.67 -6.85 -14.56
C MET A 163 6.20 -6.51 -13.14
N GLN A 164 5.67 -5.32 -12.91
CA GLN A 164 5.08 -4.89 -11.65
C GLN A 164 3.53 -4.92 -11.67
N ALA A 165 2.90 -5.47 -12.67
CA ALA A 165 1.46 -5.62 -12.77
C ALA A 165 0.95 -6.64 -11.76
N ILE A 166 0.40 -6.19 -10.62
CA ILE A 166 0.00 -7.05 -9.49
C ILE A 166 -1.48 -6.97 -9.14
N PHE A 167 -2.27 -6.12 -9.79
CA PHE A 167 -3.68 -5.89 -9.45
C PHE A 167 -4.68 -6.66 -10.32
N GLY A 168 -4.24 -7.62 -11.14
CA GLY A 168 -5.07 -8.41 -12.06
C GLY A 168 -6.04 -9.42 -11.43
N PHE A 169 -6.14 -9.47 -10.09
CA PHE A 169 -7.00 -10.43 -9.38
C PHE A 169 -8.49 -10.01 -9.28
N ARG A 170 -8.84 -8.77 -9.61
CA ARG A 170 -10.23 -8.26 -9.60
C ARG A 170 -10.78 -8.04 -10.99
N ASP A 171 -10.04 -7.24 -11.77
CA ASP A 171 -10.41 -6.87 -13.13
C ASP A 171 -9.27 -7.22 -14.08
N PRO A 172 -9.52 -7.62 -15.33
CA PRO A 172 -8.46 -7.85 -16.30
C PRO A 172 -7.65 -6.57 -16.52
N LEU A 173 -6.33 -6.68 -16.37
CA LEU A 173 -5.40 -5.59 -16.65
C LEU A 173 -5.21 -5.44 -18.16
N VAL A 174 -4.85 -4.23 -18.57
CA VAL A 174 -4.46 -3.94 -19.95
C VAL A 174 -3.17 -4.70 -20.29
N HIS A 175 -3.16 -5.35 -21.43
CA HIS A 175 -1.95 -6.00 -21.93
C HIS A 175 -0.96 -4.95 -22.43
N TRP A 176 0.24 -4.93 -21.83
CA TRP A 176 1.21 -3.85 -22.06
C TRP A 176 1.59 -3.70 -23.55
N GLU A 177 2.00 -4.79 -24.19
CA GLU A 177 2.49 -4.76 -25.57
C GLU A 177 1.35 -4.68 -26.59
N GLN A 178 0.26 -5.46 -26.39
CA GLN A 178 -0.82 -5.62 -27.37
C GLN A 178 -1.82 -4.49 -27.34
N GLU A 179 -2.07 -3.89 -26.16
CA GLU A 179 -3.08 -2.86 -25.99
C GLU A 179 -2.47 -1.50 -25.62
N ALA A 180 -1.66 -1.43 -24.54
CA ALA A 180 -1.11 -0.16 -24.10
C ALA A 180 -0.14 0.45 -25.11
N GLN A 181 0.84 -0.32 -25.60
CA GLN A 181 1.81 0.16 -26.60
C GLN A 181 1.21 0.31 -28.00
N SER A 182 0.14 -0.37 -28.32
CA SER A 182 -0.60 -0.14 -29.58
C SER A 182 -1.29 1.22 -29.58
N ALA A 183 -1.84 1.65 -28.45
CA ALA A 183 -2.46 2.96 -28.28
C ALA A 183 -1.42 4.07 -28.05
N PHE A 184 -0.34 3.77 -27.36
CA PHE A 184 0.74 4.69 -26.97
C PHE A 184 2.10 4.10 -27.40
N PRO A 185 2.57 4.37 -28.63
CA PRO A 185 3.81 3.78 -29.14
C PRO A 185 4.99 3.98 -28.19
N PRO A 186 5.92 3.01 -28.08
CA PRO A 186 7.07 3.12 -27.20
C PRO A 186 8.01 4.24 -27.66
N ILE A 187 8.35 5.16 -26.76
CA ILE A 187 9.30 6.24 -27.01
C ILE A 187 10.62 6.03 -26.31
N GLY A 188 10.70 5.04 -25.42
CA GLY A 188 11.94 4.64 -24.77
C GLY A 188 11.72 3.76 -23.55
N ALA A 189 12.84 3.32 -22.97
CA ALA A 189 12.87 2.57 -21.72
C ALA A 189 14.00 3.12 -20.83
N LEU A 190 13.71 3.29 -19.54
CA LEU A 190 14.73 3.66 -18.56
C LEU A 190 15.57 2.44 -18.22
N GLN A 191 16.89 2.59 -18.28
CA GLN A 191 17.82 1.49 -18.05
C GLN A 191 18.80 1.73 -16.90
N THR A 192 18.84 2.95 -16.37
CA THR A 192 19.77 3.30 -15.30
C THR A 192 19.16 3.00 -13.93
N PRO A 193 19.72 2.08 -13.14
CA PRO A 193 19.20 1.69 -11.85
C PRO A 193 19.54 2.71 -10.75
N TRP A 194 19.00 3.92 -10.84
CA TRP A 194 19.33 5.08 -10.01
C TRP A 194 19.19 4.84 -8.51
N ARG A 195 18.21 4.07 -8.08
CA ARG A 195 18.00 3.76 -6.67
C ARG A 195 19.24 3.14 -6.04
N TRP A 196 19.85 2.20 -6.72
CA TRP A 196 21.01 1.46 -6.23
C TRP A 196 22.29 2.25 -6.44
N ARG A 197 22.44 2.98 -7.56
CA ARG A 197 23.58 3.89 -7.79
C ARG A 197 23.66 4.94 -6.68
N LEU A 198 22.56 5.59 -6.35
CA LEU A 198 22.52 6.59 -5.28
C LEU A 198 22.78 6.01 -3.88
N ALA A 199 22.61 4.71 -3.71
CA ALA A 199 22.93 3.98 -2.49
C ALA A 199 24.37 3.36 -2.51
N GLY A 200 25.16 3.60 -3.57
CA GLY A 200 26.49 2.98 -3.73
C GLY A 200 26.46 1.47 -3.98
N MET A 201 25.35 0.95 -4.51
CA MET A 201 25.12 -0.48 -4.74
C MET A 201 24.97 -0.79 -6.24
N ASP A 202 25.85 -0.26 -7.07
CA ASP A 202 25.77 -0.38 -8.53
C ASP A 202 25.74 -1.83 -9.02
N ALA A 203 26.53 -2.72 -8.41
CA ALA A 203 26.54 -4.14 -8.74
C ALA A 203 25.18 -4.81 -8.53
N LEU A 204 24.49 -4.47 -7.43
CA LEU A 204 23.14 -4.97 -7.15
C LEU A 204 22.14 -4.44 -8.18
N GLY A 205 22.20 -3.15 -8.52
CA GLY A 205 21.35 -2.54 -9.53
C GLY A 205 21.50 -3.21 -10.90
N ALA A 206 22.73 -3.44 -11.35
CA ALA A 206 23.03 -4.12 -12.62
C ALA A 206 22.53 -5.58 -12.61
N TRP A 207 22.78 -6.31 -11.53
CA TRP A 207 22.33 -7.70 -11.38
C TRP A 207 20.79 -7.81 -11.38
N LEU A 208 20.09 -6.89 -10.74
CA LEU A 208 18.61 -6.88 -10.75
C LEU A 208 18.04 -6.65 -12.16
N LEU A 209 18.66 -5.79 -12.96
CA LEU A 209 18.26 -5.61 -14.37
C LEU A 209 18.52 -6.85 -15.20
N GLN A 210 19.64 -7.54 -14.97
CA GLN A 210 19.95 -8.82 -15.63
C GLN A 210 18.98 -9.93 -15.19
N ALA A 211 18.69 -10.05 -13.90
CA ALA A 211 17.70 -10.99 -13.36
C ALA A 211 16.31 -10.74 -13.97
N ARG A 212 15.94 -9.46 -14.13
CA ARG A 212 14.73 -9.07 -14.84
C ARG A 212 14.69 -9.61 -16.26
N ALA A 213 15.75 -9.42 -17.03
CA ALA A 213 15.82 -9.91 -18.40
C ALA A 213 15.68 -11.44 -18.48
N SER A 214 16.31 -12.17 -17.56
CA SER A 214 16.15 -13.63 -17.45
C SER A 214 14.70 -14.02 -17.19
N LEU A 215 14.04 -13.38 -16.23
CA LEU A 215 12.64 -13.65 -15.91
C LEU A 215 11.68 -13.32 -17.06
N GLN A 216 11.92 -12.23 -17.79
CA GLN A 216 11.14 -11.87 -18.99
C GLN A 216 11.28 -12.90 -20.10
N ALA A 217 12.47 -13.53 -20.22
CA ALA A 217 12.72 -14.63 -21.15
C ALA A 217 12.20 -16.00 -20.66
N GLY A 218 11.56 -16.06 -19.49
CA GLY A 218 11.08 -17.31 -18.88
C GLY A 218 12.21 -18.17 -18.28
N HIS A 219 13.39 -17.60 -18.09
CA HIS A 219 14.53 -18.32 -17.53
C HIS A 219 14.61 -18.13 -16.00
N PRO A 220 15.09 -19.12 -15.26
CA PRO A 220 15.34 -18.99 -13.83
C PRO A 220 16.48 -18.01 -13.55
N VAL A 221 16.45 -17.37 -12.38
CA VAL A 221 17.54 -16.51 -11.91
C VAL A 221 18.57 -17.36 -11.15
N ASP A 222 19.82 -17.35 -11.59
CA ASP A 222 20.92 -18.00 -10.88
C ASP A 222 21.43 -17.10 -9.74
N LEU A 223 21.13 -17.48 -8.51
CA LEU A 223 21.55 -16.74 -7.31
C LEU A 223 23.03 -16.95 -6.93
N ARG A 224 23.72 -17.94 -7.51
CA ARG A 224 25.15 -18.18 -7.24
C ARG A 224 26.04 -17.07 -7.78
N GLY A 225 25.58 -16.39 -8.83
CA GLY A 225 26.26 -15.21 -9.39
C GLY A 225 25.76 -13.88 -8.82
N ALA A 226 25.01 -13.89 -7.74
CA ALA A 226 24.52 -12.68 -7.12
C ALA A 226 25.64 -11.86 -6.47
N PRO A 227 25.56 -10.51 -6.46
CA PRO A 227 26.58 -9.67 -5.86
C PRO A 227 26.61 -9.81 -4.32
N GLU A 228 27.69 -9.33 -3.72
CA GLU A 228 27.82 -9.21 -2.27
C GLU A 228 26.60 -8.49 -1.69
N GLY A 229 26.07 -9.00 -0.58
CA GLY A 229 24.85 -8.51 0.06
C GLY A 229 23.56 -9.22 -0.37
N VAL A 230 23.59 -10.07 -1.41
CA VAL A 230 22.51 -11.01 -1.72
C VAL A 230 22.81 -12.37 -1.12
N GLN A 231 22.02 -12.81 -0.17
CA GLN A 231 22.18 -14.13 0.46
C GLN A 231 20.99 -15.03 0.11
N TRP A 232 21.29 -16.24 -0.31
CA TRP A 232 20.31 -17.28 -0.50
C TRP A 232 20.41 -18.31 0.65
N VAL A 233 19.28 -18.57 1.30
CA VAL A 233 19.20 -19.54 2.37
C VAL A 233 18.35 -20.73 1.89
N GLN A 234 18.99 -21.88 1.72
CA GLN A 234 18.28 -23.11 1.39
C GLN A 234 17.49 -23.59 2.60
N LEU A 235 16.19 -23.81 2.41
CA LEU A 235 15.34 -24.38 3.46
C LEU A 235 15.48 -25.91 3.48
N THR A 236 15.80 -26.46 4.64
CA THR A 236 15.94 -27.90 4.88
C THR A 236 14.68 -28.41 5.56
N GLN A 237 14.16 -29.55 5.09
CA GLN A 237 12.97 -30.17 5.65
C GLN A 237 13.09 -30.35 7.17
N GLY A 238 12.09 -29.87 7.91
CA GLY A 238 12.05 -29.91 9.38
C GLY A 238 12.78 -28.76 10.09
N MET A 239 13.56 -27.93 9.36
CA MET A 239 14.27 -26.77 9.91
C MET A 239 13.80 -25.42 9.33
N GLU A 240 12.78 -25.42 8.49
CA GLU A 240 12.35 -24.26 7.71
C GLU A 240 11.99 -23.06 8.59
N VAL A 241 11.28 -23.30 9.71
CA VAL A 241 10.87 -22.24 10.65
C VAL A 241 12.09 -21.58 11.27
N GLN A 242 13.03 -22.41 11.75
CA GLN A 242 14.26 -21.90 12.38
C GLN A 242 15.13 -21.12 11.38
N GLN A 243 15.28 -21.63 10.16
CA GLN A 243 16.06 -20.98 9.11
C GLN A 243 15.42 -19.66 8.68
N ARG A 244 14.09 -19.58 8.55
CA ARG A 244 13.36 -18.34 8.29
C ARG A 244 13.51 -17.32 9.42
N LEU A 245 13.46 -17.79 10.68
CA LEU A 245 13.69 -16.91 11.83
C LEU A 245 15.12 -16.36 11.87
N MET A 246 16.11 -17.18 11.55
CA MET A 246 17.51 -16.73 11.44
C MET A 246 17.67 -15.69 10.35
N ALA A 247 17.11 -15.93 9.16
CA ALA A 247 17.14 -14.96 8.06
C ALA A 247 16.41 -13.65 8.43
N ALA A 248 15.28 -13.73 9.12
CA ALA A 248 14.53 -12.54 9.55
C ALA A 248 15.24 -11.70 10.64
N ARG A 249 16.22 -12.30 11.34
CA ARG A 249 17.06 -11.63 12.37
C ARG A 249 18.31 -10.98 11.80
N THR A 250 18.43 -10.89 10.48
CA THR A 250 19.52 -10.15 9.83
C THR A 250 19.54 -8.71 10.35
N GLU A 251 20.72 -8.24 10.75
CA GLU A 251 20.88 -6.86 11.20
C GLU A 251 21.01 -5.90 10.03
N ALA A 252 20.50 -4.69 10.19
CA ALA A 252 20.71 -3.63 9.21
C ALA A 252 22.20 -3.21 9.22
N PRO A 253 22.78 -2.83 8.05
CA PRO A 253 24.19 -2.52 7.92
C PRO A 253 24.63 -1.26 8.72
N ASN A 254 23.68 -0.47 9.19
CA ASN A 254 23.92 0.70 10.02
C ASN A 254 22.85 0.83 11.11
N ARG A 255 23.13 1.63 12.16
CA ARG A 255 22.22 1.80 13.31
C ARG A 255 20.87 2.44 12.96
N ASP A 256 20.82 3.26 11.93
CA ASP A 256 19.60 3.93 11.45
C ASP A 256 18.85 3.10 10.40
N GLY A 257 19.46 2.00 9.97
CA GLY A 257 18.90 1.07 9.00
C GLY A 257 17.75 0.26 9.59
N ARG A 258 16.85 -0.20 8.71
CA ARG A 258 15.74 -1.07 9.07
C ARG A 258 15.72 -2.28 8.14
N VAL A 259 15.32 -3.42 8.68
CA VAL A 259 15.12 -4.65 7.92
C VAL A 259 13.64 -4.80 7.60
N LEU A 260 13.30 -4.94 6.33
CA LEU A 260 11.95 -5.27 5.89
C LEU A 260 11.87 -6.78 5.58
N VAL A 261 11.06 -7.49 6.33
CA VAL A 261 10.77 -8.90 6.06
C VAL A 261 9.47 -9.00 5.28
N ILE A 262 9.54 -9.54 4.05
CA ILE A 262 8.38 -9.75 3.19
C ILE A 262 7.98 -11.22 3.29
N GLY A 263 6.79 -11.46 3.83
CA GLY A 263 6.21 -12.79 3.97
C GLY A 263 5.12 -13.08 2.94
N ASP A 264 4.57 -14.29 2.99
CA ASP A 264 3.45 -14.71 2.16
C ASP A 264 2.22 -13.81 2.40
N SER A 265 1.69 -13.21 1.34
CA SER A 265 0.54 -12.30 1.38
C SER A 265 -0.75 -12.99 1.86
N MET A 266 -0.91 -14.27 1.58
CA MET A 266 -2.11 -15.06 1.92
C MET A 266 -2.06 -15.63 3.35
N ASN A 267 -0.89 -15.67 3.98
CA ASN A 267 -0.69 -16.24 5.32
C ASN A 267 -0.42 -15.18 6.38
N ALA A 268 -1.46 -14.43 6.78
CA ALA A 268 -1.37 -13.43 7.83
C ALA A 268 -0.90 -14.02 9.18
N ASN A 269 -1.42 -15.20 9.56
CA ASN A 269 -1.05 -15.87 10.79
C ASN A 269 0.45 -16.24 10.82
N GLY A 270 0.99 -16.75 9.72
CA GLY A 270 2.41 -17.05 9.61
C GLY A 270 3.29 -15.82 9.74
N ARG A 271 2.87 -14.68 9.16
CA ARG A 271 3.57 -13.40 9.34
C ARG A 271 3.54 -12.91 10.78
N HIS A 272 2.39 -12.99 11.45
CA HIS A 272 2.27 -12.61 12.86
C HIS A 272 3.12 -13.51 13.77
N GLN A 273 3.12 -14.83 13.55
CA GLN A 273 3.98 -15.76 14.28
C GLN A 273 5.46 -15.46 14.11
N LEU A 274 5.91 -15.19 12.87
CA LEU A 274 7.29 -14.78 12.61
C LEU A 274 7.64 -13.48 13.35
N THR A 275 6.74 -12.51 13.33
CA THR A 275 6.92 -11.24 14.03
C THR A 275 6.99 -11.43 15.55
N MET A 276 6.11 -12.25 16.12
CA MET A 276 6.12 -12.59 17.54
C MET A 276 7.44 -13.22 17.99
N GLN A 277 8.04 -14.06 17.15
CA GLN A 277 9.28 -14.79 17.43
C GLN A 277 10.55 -14.00 17.07
N THR A 278 10.42 -12.83 16.42
CA THR A 278 11.56 -11.98 16.05
C THR A 278 11.62 -10.77 16.97
N PRO A 279 12.58 -10.70 17.92
CA PRO A 279 12.73 -9.54 18.82
C PRO A 279 12.86 -8.23 18.03
N GLY A 280 12.18 -7.18 18.48
CA GLY A 280 12.23 -5.85 17.84
C GLY A 280 11.41 -5.72 16.55
N ALA A 281 10.89 -6.81 15.99
CA ALA A 281 10.04 -6.74 14.80
C ALA A 281 8.62 -6.27 15.13
N THR A 282 8.02 -5.49 14.22
CA THR A 282 6.60 -5.10 14.25
C THR A 282 5.93 -5.51 12.93
N SER A 283 4.66 -5.87 13.00
CA SER A 283 3.86 -6.18 11.81
C SER A 283 3.37 -4.90 11.15
N VAL A 284 3.48 -4.82 9.82
CA VAL A 284 2.80 -3.79 9.03
C VAL A 284 1.41 -4.30 8.71
N GLU A 285 0.40 -3.57 9.15
CA GLU A 285 -0.99 -3.98 9.03
C GLU A 285 -1.63 -3.54 7.71
N ALA A 286 -2.64 -4.27 7.27
CA ALA A 286 -3.49 -3.85 6.18
C ALA A 286 -4.35 -2.64 6.60
N VAL A 287 -4.60 -1.73 5.66
CA VAL A 287 -5.34 -0.47 5.93
C VAL A 287 -6.76 -0.73 6.49
N ASP A 288 -7.39 -1.85 6.11
CA ASP A 288 -8.74 -2.21 6.53
C ASP A 288 -8.83 -2.80 7.96
N LEU A 289 -7.70 -3.12 8.59
CA LEU A 289 -7.60 -3.63 9.96
C LEU A 289 -8.71 -4.66 10.30
N ARG A 290 -8.94 -5.65 9.44
CA ARG A 290 -10.07 -6.60 9.51
C ARG A 290 -10.23 -7.25 10.87
N ASP A 291 -9.13 -7.62 11.52
CA ASP A 291 -9.17 -8.27 12.83
C ASP A 291 -9.72 -7.32 13.90
N LEU A 292 -9.33 -6.04 13.86
CA LEU A 292 -9.87 -5.02 14.75
C LEU A 292 -11.36 -4.77 14.48
N VAL A 293 -11.74 -4.70 13.20
CA VAL A 293 -13.17 -4.52 12.83
C VAL A 293 -14.01 -5.71 13.31
N ASN A 294 -13.50 -6.94 13.15
CA ASN A 294 -14.17 -8.15 13.62
C ASN A 294 -14.27 -8.17 15.15
N PHE A 295 -13.20 -7.83 15.85
CA PHE A 295 -13.21 -7.68 17.30
C PHE A 295 -14.25 -6.64 17.73
N ALA A 296 -14.25 -5.44 17.14
CA ALA A 296 -15.17 -4.36 17.49
C ALA A 296 -16.65 -4.69 17.24
N ARG A 297 -16.96 -5.58 16.29
CA ARG A 297 -18.32 -6.08 16.02
C ARG A 297 -18.79 -7.13 17.03
N GLN A 298 -17.88 -7.89 17.58
CA GLN A 298 -18.17 -9.01 18.47
C GLN A 298 -18.03 -8.65 19.95
N PHE A 299 -17.25 -7.62 20.26
CA PHE A 299 -16.96 -7.21 21.62
C PHE A 299 -18.17 -6.51 22.25
N ASP A 300 -18.70 -7.15 23.30
CA ASP A 300 -19.81 -6.64 24.10
C ASP A 300 -19.39 -6.60 25.58
N LEU A 301 -19.38 -5.39 26.14
CA LEU A 301 -19.04 -5.15 27.56
C LEU A 301 -19.97 -5.86 28.53
N ALA A 302 -21.23 -6.09 28.16
CA ALA A 302 -22.23 -6.79 28.98
C ALA A 302 -22.09 -8.33 28.90
N SER A 303 -21.26 -8.83 27.95
CA SER A 303 -21.05 -10.27 27.79
C SER A 303 -20.29 -10.88 28.97
N PRO A 304 -20.69 -12.04 29.50
CA PRO A 304 -19.91 -12.77 30.49
C PRO A 304 -18.51 -13.18 29.97
N ASN A 305 -18.33 -13.18 28.65
CA ASN A 305 -17.05 -13.48 27.99
C ASN A 305 -16.22 -12.23 27.64
N ALA A 306 -16.63 -11.02 28.05
CA ALA A 306 -15.95 -9.78 27.67
C ALA A 306 -14.46 -9.77 28.04
N LEU A 307 -14.11 -10.20 29.26
CA LEU A 307 -12.70 -10.29 29.68
C LEU A 307 -11.91 -11.28 28.81
N ARG A 308 -12.51 -12.42 28.48
CA ARG A 308 -11.87 -13.42 27.61
C ARG A 308 -11.59 -12.83 26.22
N GLN A 309 -12.59 -12.20 25.61
CA GLN A 309 -12.47 -11.57 24.30
C GLN A 309 -11.38 -10.49 24.30
N LEU A 310 -11.31 -9.67 25.35
CA LEU A 310 -10.31 -8.62 25.49
C LEU A 310 -8.89 -9.18 25.69
N ALA A 311 -8.75 -10.24 26.50
CA ALA A 311 -7.45 -10.92 26.71
C ALA A 311 -6.97 -11.66 25.47
N GLU A 312 -7.84 -12.30 24.70
CA GLU A 312 -7.53 -12.94 23.42
C GLU A 312 -7.13 -11.90 22.35
N PHE A 313 -7.85 -10.78 22.29
CA PHE A 313 -7.46 -9.67 21.42
C PHE A 313 -6.09 -9.11 21.82
N ALA A 314 -5.82 -8.89 23.11
CA ALA A 314 -4.51 -8.47 23.58
C ALA A 314 -3.41 -9.47 23.17
N ALA A 315 -3.64 -10.78 23.34
CA ALA A 315 -2.71 -11.83 22.93
C ALA A 315 -2.46 -11.86 21.41
N SER A 316 -3.41 -11.40 20.60
CA SER A 316 -3.26 -11.25 19.15
C SER A 316 -2.46 -10.01 18.72
N THR A 317 -2.16 -9.10 19.65
CA THR A 317 -1.47 -7.84 19.36
C THR A 317 -0.12 -7.71 20.07
N MET A 318 0.08 -8.45 21.17
CA MET A 318 1.30 -8.40 21.98
C MET A 318 1.68 -9.79 22.50
N THR A 319 2.97 -9.98 22.77
CA THR A 319 3.50 -11.20 23.43
C THR A 319 3.35 -11.09 24.94
N GLY A 320 3.44 -12.22 25.63
CA GLY A 320 3.51 -12.26 27.11
C GLY A 320 2.16 -12.14 27.82
N VAL A 321 1.03 -11.99 27.08
CA VAL A 321 -0.30 -11.83 27.70
C VAL A 321 -0.78 -13.05 28.44
N GLY A 322 -0.56 -14.26 27.90
CA GLY A 322 -1.02 -15.50 28.53
C GLY A 322 -2.52 -15.50 28.87
N ALA A 323 -3.40 -15.25 27.90
CA ALA A 323 -4.84 -15.02 28.12
C ALA A 323 -5.50 -16.05 29.06
N ALA A 324 -5.22 -17.35 28.84
CA ALA A 324 -5.78 -18.40 29.70
C ALA A 324 -5.27 -18.31 31.16
N SER A 325 -3.97 -18.03 31.34
CA SER A 325 -3.37 -17.84 32.66
C SER A 325 -3.91 -16.61 33.37
N LEU A 326 -4.10 -15.51 32.65
CA LEU A 326 -4.73 -14.28 33.17
C LEU A 326 -6.15 -14.57 33.69
N LEU A 327 -6.98 -15.24 32.89
CA LEU A 327 -8.35 -15.59 33.27
C LEU A 327 -8.38 -16.47 34.52
N ALA A 328 -7.58 -17.54 34.59
CA ALA A 328 -7.47 -18.42 35.76
C ALA A 328 -7.00 -17.67 37.02
N ARG A 329 -6.07 -16.73 36.85
CA ARG A 329 -5.56 -15.91 37.92
C ARG A 329 -6.59 -14.92 38.45
N VAL A 330 -7.33 -14.26 37.57
CA VAL A 330 -8.45 -13.36 37.94
C VAL A 330 -9.51 -14.11 38.77
N GLU A 331 -9.90 -15.31 38.39
CA GLU A 331 -10.82 -16.16 39.16
C GLU A 331 -10.26 -16.51 40.54
N THR A 332 -8.95 -16.80 40.64
CA THR A 332 -8.29 -17.10 41.90
C THR A 332 -8.28 -15.87 42.84
N ILE A 333 -8.02 -14.67 42.31
CA ILE A 333 -8.01 -13.43 43.08
C ILE A 333 -9.42 -13.09 43.56
N ARG A 334 -10.42 -13.14 42.71
CA ARG A 334 -11.82 -12.87 43.05
C ARG A 334 -12.38 -13.85 44.08
N GLY A 335 -11.93 -15.10 44.04
CA GLY A 335 -12.30 -16.11 45.02
C GLY A 335 -11.55 -16.00 46.36
N GLY A 336 -10.71 -14.98 46.56
CA GLY A 336 -9.95 -14.80 47.80
C GLY A 336 -8.88 -15.85 48.05
N ARG A 337 -8.49 -16.64 47.03
CA ARG A 337 -7.56 -17.76 47.12
C ARG A 337 -6.13 -17.41 46.67
N ALA A 338 -5.91 -16.16 46.29
CA ALA A 338 -4.61 -15.71 45.81
C ALA A 338 -3.58 -15.63 46.98
N ARG A 339 -2.44 -16.32 46.80
CA ARG A 339 -1.34 -16.30 47.79
C ARG A 339 -0.31 -15.21 47.52
N THR A 340 -0.30 -14.64 46.33
CA THR A 340 0.62 -13.56 45.91
C THR A 340 -0.16 -12.32 45.53
N PRO A 341 0.37 -11.13 45.70
CA PRO A 341 -0.26 -9.88 45.27
C PRO A 341 -0.59 -9.92 43.77
N ALA A 342 -1.64 -9.22 43.35
CA ALA A 342 -1.98 -9.05 41.97
C ALA A 342 -0.96 -8.16 41.25
N THR A 343 -0.57 -8.53 40.05
CA THR A 343 0.19 -7.64 39.17
C THR A 343 -0.71 -6.49 38.68
N PRO A 344 -0.15 -5.38 38.15
CA PRO A 344 -0.97 -4.29 37.59
C PRO A 344 -1.97 -4.77 36.52
N ALA A 345 -1.57 -5.68 35.65
CA ALA A 345 -2.45 -6.26 34.63
C ALA A 345 -3.56 -7.14 35.22
N GLU A 346 -3.24 -7.96 36.24
CA GLU A 346 -4.24 -8.75 36.97
C GLU A 346 -5.23 -7.86 37.72
N ALA A 347 -4.75 -6.79 38.35
CA ALA A 347 -5.59 -5.83 39.05
C ALA A 347 -6.52 -5.08 38.08
N ALA A 348 -6.02 -4.66 36.90
CA ALA A 348 -6.83 -4.05 35.86
C ALA A 348 -7.88 -5.03 35.32
N ALA A 349 -7.54 -6.30 35.15
CA ALA A 349 -8.50 -7.33 34.71
C ALA A 349 -9.59 -7.58 35.76
N VAL A 350 -9.27 -7.56 37.07
CA VAL A 350 -10.26 -7.62 38.16
C VAL A 350 -11.14 -6.39 38.15
N ALA A 351 -10.57 -5.19 37.99
CA ALA A 351 -11.33 -3.93 37.90
C ALA A 351 -12.33 -3.95 36.72
N PHE A 352 -11.87 -4.45 35.56
CA PHE A 352 -12.73 -4.64 34.40
C PHE A 352 -13.91 -5.59 34.70
N MET A 353 -13.67 -6.69 35.41
CA MET A 353 -14.75 -7.64 35.79
C MET A 353 -15.74 -7.06 36.80
N VAL A 354 -15.31 -6.13 37.64
CA VAL A 354 -16.19 -5.46 38.65
C VAL A 354 -17.05 -4.37 37.99
N ALA A 355 -16.44 -3.57 37.10
CA ALA A 355 -17.10 -2.47 36.41
C ALA A 355 -16.70 -2.44 34.93
N PRO A 356 -17.29 -3.31 34.09
CA PRO A 356 -16.99 -3.33 32.67
C PRO A 356 -17.31 -1.99 32.00
N SER A 357 -16.28 -1.35 31.42
CA SER A 357 -16.41 -0.08 30.71
C SER A 357 -15.33 0.06 29.66
N HIS A 358 -15.48 1.02 28.75
CA HIS A 358 -14.42 1.34 27.79
C HIS A 358 -13.15 1.82 28.49
N ALA A 359 -13.28 2.58 29.60
CA ALA A 359 -12.14 3.04 30.38
C ALA A 359 -11.35 1.87 30.99
N THR A 360 -12.05 0.94 31.68
CA THR A 360 -11.40 -0.25 32.26
C THR A 360 -10.85 -1.22 31.20
N SER A 361 -11.43 -1.25 29.98
CA SER A 361 -10.86 -1.98 28.84
C SER A 361 -9.52 -1.38 28.40
N ILE A 362 -9.43 -0.04 28.33
CA ILE A 362 -8.22 0.68 27.98
C ILE A 362 -7.13 0.43 29.03
N ASP A 363 -7.49 0.57 30.32
CA ASP A 363 -6.55 0.35 31.42
C ASP A 363 -5.97 -1.08 31.41
N LEU A 364 -6.80 -2.07 31.11
CA LEU A 364 -6.34 -3.45 30.97
C LEU A 364 -5.39 -3.63 29.80
N LEU A 365 -5.75 -3.12 28.60
CA LEU A 365 -4.90 -3.23 27.43
C LEU A 365 -3.55 -2.54 27.63
N GLN A 366 -3.53 -1.37 28.29
CA GLN A 366 -2.30 -0.64 28.61
C GLN A 366 -1.46 -1.39 29.66
N SER A 367 -2.09 -1.85 30.74
CA SER A 367 -1.40 -2.61 31.79
C SER A 367 -0.77 -3.91 31.25
N LEU A 368 -1.42 -4.57 30.29
CA LEU A 368 -0.88 -5.75 29.62
C LEU A 368 0.30 -5.40 28.70
N ALA A 369 0.26 -4.25 28.04
CA ALA A 369 1.35 -3.79 27.17
C ALA A 369 2.58 -3.38 27.99
N ASP A 370 2.39 -2.83 29.18
CA ASP A 370 3.45 -2.31 30.07
C ASP A 370 4.04 -3.38 30.98
N GLN A 371 3.47 -4.60 31.04
CA GLN A 371 3.98 -5.66 31.90
C GLN A 371 5.36 -6.16 31.46
N HIS A 372 6.17 -6.57 32.43
CA HIS A 372 7.50 -7.11 32.15
C HIS A 372 7.46 -8.33 31.21
N GLY A 373 8.24 -8.28 30.14
CA GLY A 373 8.31 -9.35 29.13
C GLY A 373 7.24 -9.25 28.04
N ALA A 374 6.29 -8.33 28.14
CA ALA A 374 5.37 -8.04 27.05
C ALA A 374 6.06 -7.23 25.96
N ARG A 375 5.65 -7.48 24.71
CA ARG A 375 6.08 -6.71 23.55
C ARG A 375 4.92 -6.58 22.57
N VAL A 376 4.55 -5.34 22.27
CA VAL A 376 3.54 -5.06 21.27
C VAL A 376 4.16 -5.25 19.88
N TYR A 377 3.71 -6.26 19.14
CA TYR A 377 4.19 -6.54 17.78
C TYR A 377 3.22 -6.07 16.68
N ARG A 378 2.00 -5.66 17.07
CA ARG A 378 0.99 -5.02 16.19
C ARG A 378 0.57 -3.66 16.78
N PRO A 379 1.47 -2.66 16.81
CA PRO A 379 1.22 -1.40 17.50
C PRO A 379 0.08 -0.59 16.89
N GLU A 380 -0.11 -0.62 15.57
CA GLU A 380 -1.18 0.09 14.89
C GLU A 380 -2.57 -0.44 15.28
N VAL A 381 -2.73 -1.77 15.35
CA VAL A 381 -3.99 -2.40 15.75
C VAL A 381 -4.36 -2.05 17.17
N LEU A 382 -3.39 -2.14 18.11
CA LEU A 382 -3.59 -1.77 19.50
C LEU A 382 -3.94 -0.28 19.65
N HIS A 383 -3.19 0.59 18.99
CA HIS A 383 -3.42 2.04 19.02
C HIS A 383 -4.80 2.41 18.48
N CYS A 384 -5.20 1.85 17.34
CA CYS A 384 -6.53 2.09 16.76
C CYS A 384 -7.66 1.56 17.67
N CYS A 385 -7.47 0.40 18.33
CA CYS A 385 -8.42 -0.13 19.29
C CYS A 385 -8.61 0.84 20.47
N ILE A 386 -7.52 1.24 21.13
CA ILE A 386 -7.56 2.19 22.27
C ILE A 386 -8.18 3.52 21.83
N SER A 387 -7.84 4.02 20.67
CA SER A 387 -8.39 5.27 20.12
C SER A 387 -9.90 5.17 19.85
N ALA A 388 -10.37 4.02 19.38
CA ALA A 388 -11.79 3.76 19.16
C ALA A 388 -12.58 3.66 20.49
N LEU A 389 -11.99 2.99 21.49
CA LEU A 389 -12.60 2.89 22.84
C LEU A 389 -12.69 4.26 23.55
N ARG A 390 -11.73 5.17 23.33
CA ARG A 390 -11.76 6.54 23.90
C ARG A 390 -12.85 7.44 23.33
N LYS A 391 -13.34 7.14 22.12
CA LYS A 391 -14.35 7.95 21.43
C LYS A 391 -15.79 7.54 21.78
N ARG A 392 -15.94 6.45 22.49
CA ARG A 392 -17.23 5.91 22.97
C ARG A 392 -17.42 6.14 24.47
#